data_ea4ee5bc7a49f0594d941ba0b55abb2b
#
_entry.id   ea4ee5bc7a49f0594d941ba0b55abb2b
#
_cell.length_a   1.000
_cell.length_b   1.000
_cell.length_c   1.000
_cell.angle_alpha   90.00
_cell.angle_beta   90.00
_cell.angle_gamma   90.00
#
_symmetry.space_group_name_H-M   'P 1'
#
loop_
_entity.id
_entity.type
_entity.pdbx_description
1 polymer ?
#
loop_
_entity_poly.entity_id
_entity_poly.type
_entity_poly.pdbx_seq_one_letter_code
_entity_poly.pdbx_strand_id
1 'polypeptide(L)'
;MAKYVDGFVFVVQNDKTEEYIKMAEEGAKFWKRHGALEYFECRGDDLIPKAMGDDMPLAFPALANAKADETVWFSFIIFKSKQHRDEVNAKVNEEMEKDMEKYKDQPMPFDTKRMAYGGFEVLVEG
;
A
#
# COMPACT_ATOMS: atom_id res chain seq x y z
N MET A 1 17.74 15.60 5.29
CA MET A 1 16.44 15.64 4.61
C MET A 1 15.47 14.64 5.26
N ALA A 2 14.21 15.03 5.34
CA ALA A 2 13.21 14.15 5.95
C ALA A 2 12.96 12.92 5.08
N LYS A 3 12.80 11.77 5.72
CA LYS A 3 12.32 10.57 5.04
C LYS A 3 10.92 10.82 4.49
N TYR A 4 10.55 10.06 3.50
CA TYR A 4 9.27 10.19 2.82
C TYR A 4 8.58 8.83 2.73
N VAL A 5 7.27 8.81 2.89
CA VAL A 5 6.50 7.56 2.92
C VAL A 5 5.36 7.64 1.91
N ASP A 6 5.27 6.67 1.02
CA ASP A 6 4.04 6.44 0.26
C ASP A 6 3.17 5.49 1.07
N GLY A 7 1.94 5.92 1.38
CA GLY A 7 1.01 5.13 2.16
C GLY A 7 -0.21 4.76 1.34
N PHE A 8 -0.74 3.56 1.57
CA PHE A 8 -1.87 3.01 0.83
C PHE A 8 -2.87 2.38 1.78
N VAL A 9 -4.15 2.65 1.59
CA VAL A 9 -5.25 1.97 2.30
C VAL A 9 -6.22 1.46 1.23
N PHE A 10 -6.51 0.18 1.27
CA PHE A 10 -7.36 -0.45 0.27
C PHE A 10 -8.00 -1.72 0.83
N VAL A 11 -8.88 -2.34 0.06
CA VAL A 11 -9.54 -3.58 0.46
C VAL A 11 -9.18 -4.70 -0.51
N VAL A 12 -9.07 -5.91 0.02
CA VAL A 12 -8.87 -7.13 -0.77
C VAL A 12 -9.93 -8.14 -0.35
N GLN A 13 -10.58 -8.76 -1.33
CA GLN A 13 -11.52 -9.84 -1.04
C GLN A 13 -10.76 -10.99 -0.37
N ASN A 14 -11.36 -11.57 0.67
CA ASN A 14 -10.69 -12.60 1.47
C ASN A 14 -10.25 -13.81 0.65
N ASP A 15 -11.01 -14.18 -0.38
CA ASP A 15 -10.67 -15.30 -1.27
C ASP A 15 -9.57 -14.96 -2.28
N LYS A 16 -9.12 -13.69 -2.35
CA LYS A 16 -8.05 -13.24 -3.24
C LYS A 16 -6.77 -12.88 -2.50
N THR A 17 -6.69 -13.19 -1.22
CA THR A 17 -5.54 -12.83 -0.38
C THR A 17 -4.23 -13.40 -0.93
N GLU A 18 -4.21 -14.67 -1.31
CA GLU A 18 -2.99 -15.30 -1.82
C GLU A 18 -2.53 -14.70 -3.15
N GLU A 19 -3.46 -14.39 -4.03
CA GLU A 19 -3.16 -13.71 -5.29
C GLU A 19 -2.55 -12.33 -5.04
N TYR A 20 -3.12 -11.59 -4.09
CA TYR A 20 -2.60 -10.29 -3.72
C TYR A 20 -1.18 -10.39 -3.15
N ILE A 21 -0.94 -11.36 -2.26
CA ILE A 21 0.39 -11.55 -1.65
C ILE A 21 1.45 -11.81 -2.73
N LYS A 22 1.14 -12.65 -3.71
CA LYS A 22 2.07 -12.92 -4.82
C LYS A 22 2.40 -11.66 -5.61
N MET A 23 1.39 -10.86 -5.92
CA MET A 23 1.57 -9.60 -6.62
C MET A 23 2.39 -8.63 -5.79
N ALA A 24 2.13 -8.55 -4.49
CA ALA A 24 2.83 -7.66 -3.56
C ALA A 24 4.30 -8.07 -3.40
N GLU A 25 4.60 -9.36 -3.39
CA GLU A 25 5.98 -9.85 -3.34
C GLU A 25 6.77 -9.40 -4.56
N GLU A 26 6.17 -9.44 -5.74
CA GLU A 26 6.79 -8.92 -6.97
C GLU A 26 7.00 -7.41 -6.87
N GLY A 27 6.00 -6.69 -6.39
CA GLY A 27 6.12 -5.24 -6.15
C GLY A 27 7.28 -4.92 -5.22
N ALA A 28 7.39 -5.65 -4.11
CA ALA A 28 8.48 -5.45 -3.16
C ALA A 28 9.85 -5.58 -3.83
N LYS A 29 10.01 -6.56 -4.71
CA LYS A 29 11.26 -6.76 -5.46
C LYS A 29 11.58 -5.54 -6.34
N PHE A 30 10.57 -5.01 -7.05
CA PHE A 30 10.76 -3.83 -7.91
C PHE A 30 11.21 -2.61 -7.10
N TRP A 31 10.49 -2.29 -6.04
CA TRP A 31 10.80 -1.11 -5.25
C TRP A 31 12.14 -1.22 -4.53
N LYS A 32 12.43 -2.37 -3.93
CA LYS A 32 13.71 -2.59 -3.24
C LYS A 32 14.88 -2.56 -4.22
N ARG A 33 14.72 -3.13 -5.41
CA ARG A 33 15.76 -3.14 -6.45
C ARG A 33 16.14 -1.73 -6.87
N HIS A 34 15.16 -0.84 -6.94
CA HIS A 34 15.39 0.54 -7.37
C HIS A 34 15.70 1.50 -6.23
N GLY A 35 15.82 0.99 -5.01
CA GLY A 35 16.41 1.76 -3.92
C GLY A 35 15.48 2.17 -2.78
N ALA A 36 14.22 1.73 -2.77
CA ALA A 36 13.35 1.97 -1.60
C ALA A 36 14.00 1.41 -0.35
N LEU A 37 13.89 2.14 0.76
CA LEU A 37 14.49 1.73 2.02
C LEU A 37 13.76 0.55 2.65
N GLU A 38 12.42 0.66 2.68
CA GLU A 38 11.55 -0.34 3.30
C GLU A 38 10.29 -0.48 2.47
N TYR A 39 9.70 -1.66 2.49
CA TYR A 39 8.45 -1.96 1.79
C TYR A 39 7.63 -2.91 2.66
N PHE A 40 6.42 -2.51 3.04
CA PHE A 40 5.55 -3.32 3.89
C PHE A 40 4.14 -3.42 3.34
N GLU A 41 3.60 -4.63 3.35
CA GLU A 41 2.21 -4.91 3.05
C GLU A 41 1.59 -5.52 4.30
N CYS A 42 0.60 -4.83 4.88
CA CYS A 42 0.00 -5.23 6.16
C CYS A 42 -1.48 -5.52 5.99
N ARG A 43 -1.89 -6.73 6.35
CA ARG A 43 -3.31 -7.10 6.34
C ARG A 43 -3.95 -6.73 7.68
N GLY A 44 -5.14 -6.12 7.62
CA GLY A 44 -5.89 -5.77 8.82
C GLY A 44 -6.12 -7.00 9.71
N ASP A 45 -5.87 -6.83 11.00
CA ASP A 45 -5.99 -7.90 11.99
C ASP A 45 -6.92 -7.47 13.12
N ASP A 46 -6.55 -6.43 13.86
CA ASP A 46 -7.38 -5.88 14.95
C ASP A 46 -7.79 -4.47 14.57
N LEU A 47 -8.93 -4.35 13.89
CA LEU A 47 -9.43 -3.08 13.35
C LEU A 47 -10.63 -2.53 14.11
N ILE A 48 -10.95 -3.11 15.27
CA ILE A 48 -12.05 -2.63 16.12
C ILE A 48 -11.51 -1.47 16.96
N PRO A 49 -12.01 -0.23 16.75
CA PRO A 49 -11.49 0.91 17.50
C PRO A 49 -11.94 0.85 18.97
N LYS A 50 -11.12 1.41 19.83
CA LYS A 50 -11.43 1.55 21.26
C LYS A 50 -11.74 3.01 21.56
N ALA A 51 -12.66 3.25 22.49
CA ALA A 51 -13.04 4.60 22.87
C ALA A 51 -11.83 5.38 23.40
N MET A 52 -11.73 6.64 23.01
CA MET A 52 -10.73 7.58 23.51
C MET A 52 -11.48 8.68 24.27
N GLY A 53 -11.61 8.52 25.58
CA GLY A 53 -12.47 9.39 26.38
C GLY A 53 -13.93 9.19 25.99
N ASP A 54 -14.61 10.28 25.64
CA ASP A 54 -16.00 10.26 25.17
C ASP A 54 -16.14 10.02 23.67
N ASP A 55 -15.02 9.94 22.95
CA ASP A 55 -15.00 9.81 21.49
C ASP A 55 -14.67 8.40 21.06
N MET A 56 -15.30 7.97 19.95
CA MET A 56 -15.00 6.70 19.30
C MET A 56 -14.30 7.00 17.98
N PRO A 57 -13.02 6.56 17.81
CA PRO A 57 -12.34 6.76 16.53
C PRO A 57 -13.04 6.06 15.38
N LEU A 58 -12.87 6.60 14.17
CA LEU A 58 -13.38 5.97 12.96
C LEU A 58 -12.63 4.67 12.69
N ALA A 59 -13.35 3.58 12.46
CA ALA A 59 -12.75 2.30 12.14
C ALA A 59 -12.23 2.27 10.69
N PHE A 60 -11.12 1.59 10.45
CA PHE A 60 -10.60 1.43 9.08
C PHE A 60 -11.61 0.79 8.12
N PRO A 61 -12.38 -0.25 8.50
CA PRO A 61 -13.39 -0.77 7.58
C PRO A 61 -14.42 0.27 7.15
N ALA A 62 -14.84 1.16 8.05
CA ALA A 62 -15.74 2.25 7.71
C ALA A 62 -15.07 3.27 6.79
N LEU A 63 -13.82 3.63 7.07
CA LEU A 63 -13.04 4.56 6.25
C LEU A 63 -12.87 4.04 4.82
N ALA A 64 -12.55 2.76 4.68
CA ALA A 64 -12.29 2.12 3.39
C ALA A 64 -13.57 1.60 2.71
N ASN A 65 -14.72 1.73 3.37
CA ASN A 65 -15.99 1.20 2.89
C ASN A 65 -15.89 -0.31 2.56
N ALA A 66 -15.29 -1.07 3.48
CA ALA A 66 -15.06 -2.50 3.30
C ALA A 66 -16.36 -3.28 3.45
N LYS A 67 -16.56 -4.28 2.57
CA LYS A 67 -17.68 -5.20 2.63
C LYS A 67 -17.35 -6.36 3.57
N ALA A 68 -18.37 -7.17 3.90
CA ALA A 68 -18.21 -8.27 4.85
C ALA A 68 -17.17 -9.32 4.44
N ASP A 69 -16.99 -9.52 3.12
CA ASP A 69 -16.04 -10.49 2.57
C ASP A 69 -14.68 -9.87 2.21
N GLU A 70 -14.45 -8.63 2.64
CA GLU A 70 -13.25 -7.88 2.34
C GLU A 70 -12.47 -7.55 3.62
N THR A 71 -11.15 -7.47 3.50
CA THR A 71 -10.28 -7.04 4.58
C THR A 71 -9.53 -5.79 4.15
N VAL A 72 -9.36 -4.85 5.07
CA VAL A 72 -8.59 -3.63 4.85
C VAL A 72 -7.11 -3.97 4.95
N TRP A 73 -6.34 -3.47 3.99
CA TRP A 73 -4.88 -3.56 3.97
C TRP A 73 -4.29 -2.18 4.09
N PHE A 74 -3.16 -2.11 4.74
CA PHE A 74 -2.36 -0.90 4.89
C PHE A 74 -0.95 -1.22 4.42
N SER A 75 -0.49 -0.47 3.40
CA SER A 75 0.83 -0.69 2.83
C SER A 75 1.62 0.60 2.87
N PHE A 76 2.92 0.51 3.01
CA PHE A 76 3.74 1.70 2.95
C PHE A 76 5.14 1.38 2.47
N ILE A 77 5.72 2.38 1.79
CA ILE A 77 7.06 2.30 1.23
C ILE A 77 7.83 3.50 1.77
N ILE A 78 9.03 3.27 2.29
CA ILE A 78 9.84 4.32 2.89
C ILE A 78 11.00 4.68 1.97
N PHE A 79 11.19 5.97 1.74
CA PHE A 79 12.24 6.55 0.90
C PHE A 79 13.09 7.53 1.70
N LYS A 80 14.29 7.81 1.21
CA LYS A 80 15.22 8.76 1.85
C LYS A 80 14.68 10.19 1.87
N SER A 81 13.92 10.58 0.83
CA SER A 81 13.38 11.92 0.64
C SER A 81 12.29 11.86 -0.42
N LYS A 82 11.57 12.96 -0.60
CA LYS A 82 10.58 13.08 -1.68
C LYS A 82 11.22 12.91 -3.05
N GLN A 83 12.37 13.53 -3.27
CA GLN A 83 13.10 13.41 -4.54
C GLN A 83 13.49 11.96 -4.80
N HIS A 84 13.99 11.27 -3.79
CA HIS A 84 14.34 9.85 -3.88
C HIS A 84 13.11 9.01 -4.23
N ARG A 85 11.96 9.29 -3.59
CA ARG A 85 10.69 8.64 -3.90
C ARG A 85 10.33 8.80 -5.38
N ASP A 86 10.44 10.03 -5.90
CA ASP A 86 10.10 10.32 -7.29
C ASP A 86 11.01 9.57 -8.25
N GLU A 87 12.31 9.51 -7.95
CA GLU A 87 13.28 8.77 -8.77
C GLU A 87 13.02 7.26 -8.76
N VAL A 88 12.77 6.68 -7.59
CA VAL A 88 12.49 5.25 -7.46
C VAL A 88 11.21 4.89 -8.19
N ASN A 89 10.15 5.66 -7.98
CA ASN A 89 8.85 5.41 -8.63
C ASN A 89 8.95 5.51 -10.15
N ALA A 90 9.75 6.46 -10.66
CA ALA A 90 9.97 6.58 -12.10
C ALA A 90 10.64 5.32 -12.67
N LYS A 91 11.64 4.79 -11.99
CA LYS A 91 12.33 3.57 -12.40
C LYS A 91 11.43 2.34 -12.33
N VAL A 92 10.64 2.22 -11.26
CA VAL A 92 9.68 1.13 -11.11
C VAL A 92 8.65 1.16 -12.22
N ASN A 93 8.09 2.34 -12.50
CA ASN A 93 7.09 2.50 -13.55
C ASN A 93 7.67 2.14 -14.93
N GLU A 94 8.90 2.55 -15.21
CA GLU A 94 9.59 2.20 -16.45
C GLU A 94 9.76 0.69 -16.59
N GLU A 95 10.18 0.02 -15.53
CA GLU A 95 10.33 -1.44 -15.53
C GLU A 95 8.99 -2.15 -15.71
N MET A 96 7.95 -1.67 -15.03
CA MET A 96 6.60 -2.22 -15.16
C MET A 96 6.03 -2.06 -16.58
N GLU A 97 6.30 -0.93 -17.21
CA GLU A 97 5.89 -0.71 -18.61
C GLU A 97 6.52 -1.71 -19.57
N LYS A 98 7.79 -2.05 -19.35
CA LYS A 98 8.49 -3.06 -20.17
C LYS A 98 7.86 -4.44 -20.03
N ASP A 99 7.30 -4.72 -18.85
CA ASP A 99 6.68 -6.02 -18.54
C ASP A 99 5.16 -6.01 -18.71
N MET A 100 4.58 -4.96 -19.27
CA MET A 100 3.12 -4.82 -19.43
C MET A 100 2.46 -5.98 -20.15
N GLU A 101 3.11 -6.53 -21.17
CA GLU A 101 2.58 -7.69 -21.90
C GLU A 101 2.37 -8.90 -20.98
N LYS A 102 3.27 -9.07 -20.00
CA LYS A 102 3.21 -10.17 -19.04
C LYS A 102 2.01 -10.05 -18.10
N TYR A 103 1.60 -8.82 -17.76
CA TYR A 103 0.52 -8.56 -16.80
C TYR A 103 -0.80 -8.13 -17.44
N LYS A 104 -0.82 -7.94 -18.74
CA LYS A 104 -1.92 -7.38 -19.52
C LYS A 104 -3.27 -8.08 -19.30
N ASP A 105 -3.26 -9.40 -19.22
CA ASP A 105 -4.47 -10.21 -19.12
C ASP A 105 -4.75 -10.70 -17.69
N GLN A 106 -3.97 -10.26 -16.70
CA GLN A 106 -4.17 -10.66 -15.32
C GLN A 106 -5.14 -9.70 -14.63
N PRO A 107 -6.25 -10.20 -14.07
CA PRO A 107 -7.15 -9.33 -13.31
C PRO A 107 -6.47 -8.86 -12.03
N MET A 108 -6.70 -7.59 -11.66
CA MET A 108 -6.19 -7.05 -10.41
C MET A 108 -6.94 -7.72 -9.24
N PRO A 109 -6.22 -8.17 -8.21
CA PRO A 109 -6.87 -8.81 -7.04
C PRO A 109 -7.55 -7.81 -6.10
N PHE A 110 -7.63 -6.55 -6.49
CA PHE A 110 -8.33 -5.51 -5.73
C PHE A 110 -8.79 -4.39 -6.68
N ASP A 111 -9.74 -3.58 -6.22
CA ASP A 111 -10.29 -2.46 -6.99
C ASP A 111 -9.46 -1.20 -6.76
N THR A 112 -8.69 -0.80 -7.78
CA THR A 112 -7.82 0.39 -7.69
C THR A 112 -8.60 1.69 -7.46
N LYS A 113 -9.88 1.75 -7.85
CA LYS A 113 -10.71 2.94 -7.62
C LYS A 113 -11.05 3.15 -6.15
N ARG A 114 -10.92 2.10 -5.34
CA ARG A 114 -11.21 2.15 -3.91
C ARG A 114 -9.94 2.24 -3.07
N MET A 115 -8.78 2.38 -3.72
CA MET A 115 -7.51 2.54 -3.02
C MET A 115 -7.23 4.02 -2.77
N ALA A 116 -7.01 4.36 -1.49
CA ALA A 116 -6.50 5.67 -1.12
C ALA A 116 -4.98 5.58 -1.04
N TYR A 117 -4.28 6.53 -1.65
CA TYR A 117 -2.84 6.59 -1.49
C TYR A 117 -2.32 8.01 -1.59
N GLY A 118 -1.14 8.22 -1.03
CA GLY A 118 -0.48 9.52 -1.11
C GLY A 118 0.90 9.48 -0.51
N GLY A 119 1.62 10.58 -0.68
CA GLY A 119 2.95 10.76 -0.13
C GLY A 119 2.90 11.58 1.15
N PHE A 120 3.69 11.15 2.13
CA PHE A 120 3.72 11.77 3.47
C PHE A 120 5.16 12.09 3.87
N GLU A 121 5.37 13.31 4.33
CA GLU A 121 6.67 13.72 4.84
C GLU A 121 6.80 13.29 6.31
N VAL A 122 7.93 12.64 6.65
CA VAL A 122 8.19 12.23 8.03
C VAL A 122 8.69 13.44 8.81
N LEU A 123 7.89 13.92 9.76
CA LEU A 123 8.25 15.07 10.60
C LEU A 123 8.79 14.65 11.96
N VAL A 124 8.43 13.45 12.43
CA VAL A 124 8.92 12.90 13.70
C VAL A 124 9.32 11.47 13.47
N GLU A 125 10.54 11.12 13.83
CA GLU A 125 11.06 9.76 13.74
C GLU A 125 11.55 9.32 15.11
N GLY A 126 10.98 8.25 15.62
CA GLY A 126 11.35 7.73 16.93
C GLY A 126 12.32 6.56 16.87
#